data_a6527d0c51d71ad740d2912d6b5d7717
#
_entry.id   a6527d0c51d71ad740d2912d6b5d7717
#
_cell.length_a   1.000
_cell.length_b   1.000
_cell.length_c   1.000
_cell.angle_alpha   90.00
_cell.angle_beta   90.00
_cell.angle_gamma   90.00
#
_symmetry.space_group_name_H-M   'P 1'
#
loop_
_entity.id
_entity.type
_entity.pdbx_description
1 polymer ?
#
loop_
_entity_poly.entity_id
_entity_poly.type
_entity_poly.pdbx_seq_one_letter_code
_entity_poly.pdbx_strand_id
1 'polypeptide(L)'
;MHPTEKIVRQFHESWDMCDPERGAEIIADDCQFEDVARGEKQPGKEAYKADYHRWREAFPDGICKVENVIVSQCGEWAMVEFRNTGTNTGVLRSSLGDFPPTGKKAEVRYCSVMRVKNGMVVEGRDYYDSATIARQLGLVS
;
A
#
# COMPACT_ATOMS: atom_id res chain seq x y z
N MET A 1 -16.43 12.23 11.07
CA MET A 1 -15.50 11.13 10.75
C MET A 1 -14.49 10.97 11.89
N HIS A 2 -14.27 9.76 12.34
CA HIS A 2 -13.32 9.47 13.41
C HIS A 2 -11.90 9.93 13.02
N PRO A 3 -11.13 10.53 13.95
CA PRO A 3 -9.78 11.00 13.63
C PRO A 3 -8.85 9.92 13.03
N THR A 4 -8.93 8.69 13.54
CA THR A 4 -8.15 7.56 13.01
C THR A 4 -8.53 7.24 11.57
N GLU A 5 -9.81 7.31 11.23
CA GLU A 5 -10.28 7.11 9.86
C GLU A 5 -9.70 8.16 8.92
N LYS A 6 -9.66 9.43 9.34
CA LYS A 6 -9.06 10.50 8.54
C LYS A 6 -7.59 10.22 8.24
N ILE A 7 -6.83 9.77 9.24
CA ILE A 7 -5.41 9.46 9.10
C ILE A 7 -5.18 8.34 8.10
N VAL A 8 -5.88 7.22 8.25
CA VAL A 8 -5.67 6.07 7.36
C VAL A 8 -6.17 6.35 5.94
N ARG A 9 -7.20 7.18 5.79
CA ARG A 9 -7.62 7.63 4.45
C ARG A 9 -6.57 8.51 3.81
N GLN A 10 -5.99 9.46 4.53
CA GLN A 10 -4.91 10.30 4.01
C GLN A 10 -3.72 9.44 3.55
N PHE A 11 -3.37 8.43 4.32
CA PHE A 11 -2.29 7.48 3.95
C PHE A 11 -2.56 6.85 2.59
N HIS A 12 -3.75 6.26 2.39
CA HIS A 12 -4.07 5.56 1.14
C HIS A 12 -4.35 6.51 -0.02
N GLU A 13 -5.03 7.62 0.24
CA GLU A 13 -5.34 8.60 -0.79
C GLU A 13 -4.10 9.30 -1.34
N SER A 14 -3.02 9.38 -0.56
CA SER A 14 -1.75 9.94 -1.04
C SER A 14 -1.17 9.14 -2.21
N TRP A 15 -1.43 7.85 -2.29
CA TRP A 15 -1.04 7.02 -3.42
C TRP A 15 -1.83 7.39 -4.67
N ASP A 16 -3.13 7.59 -4.53
CA ASP A 16 -4.01 7.95 -5.65
C ASP A 16 -3.69 9.37 -6.16
N MET A 17 -3.36 10.27 -5.24
CA MET A 17 -3.02 11.66 -5.55
C MET A 17 -1.59 11.85 -6.08
N CYS A 18 -0.79 10.78 -6.12
CA CYS A 18 0.63 10.83 -6.49
C CYS A 18 1.42 11.80 -5.60
N ASP A 19 1.10 11.82 -4.31
CA ASP A 19 1.71 12.73 -3.35
C ASP A 19 2.24 11.97 -2.11
N PRO A 20 3.43 11.35 -2.23
CA PRO A 20 4.00 10.58 -1.12
C PRO A 20 4.38 11.45 0.08
N GLU A 21 4.64 12.74 -0.13
CA GLU A 21 4.95 13.65 0.98
C GLU A 21 3.73 13.85 1.89
N ARG A 22 2.53 13.93 1.30
CA ARG A 22 1.29 14.03 2.05
C ARG A 22 1.05 12.80 2.93
N GLY A 23 1.38 11.61 2.41
CA GLY A 23 1.32 10.38 3.21
C GLY A 23 2.38 10.37 4.30
N ALA A 24 3.61 10.79 3.99
CA ALA A 24 4.71 10.81 4.94
C ALA A 24 4.47 11.73 6.14
N GLU A 25 3.67 12.79 5.96
CA GLU A 25 3.33 13.72 7.05
C GLU A 25 2.71 13.05 8.27
N ILE A 26 1.95 11.97 8.05
CA ILE A 26 1.22 11.29 9.13
C ILE A 26 1.85 9.94 9.51
N ILE A 27 3.09 9.71 9.11
CA ILE A 27 3.84 8.50 9.48
C ILE A 27 4.86 8.85 10.55
N ALA A 28 4.84 8.11 11.67
CA ALA A 28 5.81 8.29 12.72
C ALA A 28 7.21 7.84 12.26
N ASP A 29 8.26 8.49 12.76
CA ASP A 29 9.64 8.17 12.39
C ASP A 29 10.03 6.73 12.71
N ASP A 30 9.47 6.17 13.79
CA ASP A 30 9.71 4.80 14.23
C ASP A 30 8.62 3.82 13.77
N CYS A 31 7.78 4.22 12.83
CA CYS A 31 6.72 3.37 12.29
C CYS A 31 7.29 2.09 11.69
N GLN A 32 6.64 0.97 11.92
CA GLN A 32 7.00 -0.32 11.34
C GLN A 32 5.97 -0.74 10.31
N PHE A 33 6.43 -1.00 9.08
CA PHE A 33 5.59 -1.52 8.01
C PHE A 33 5.96 -2.96 7.71
N GLU A 34 4.95 -3.76 7.43
CA GLU A 34 5.12 -5.15 7.02
C GLU A 34 4.29 -5.43 5.77
N ASP A 35 4.96 -5.93 4.72
CA ASP A 35 4.29 -6.51 3.56
C ASP A 35 4.23 -8.02 3.81
N VAL A 36 3.06 -8.50 4.23
CA VAL A 36 2.89 -9.89 4.68
C VAL A 36 3.08 -10.86 3.52
N ALA A 37 2.59 -10.52 2.33
CA ALA A 37 2.71 -11.39 1.16
C ALA A 37 4.17 -11.57 0.71
N ARG A 38 5.02 -10.55 0.90
CA ARG A 38 6.43 -10.61 0.55
C ARG A 38 7.32 -11.06 1.70
N GLY A 39 6.79 -11.10 2.92
CA GLY A 39 7.54 -11.44 4.11
C GLY A 39 8.57 -10.40 4.50
N GLU A 40 8.34 -9.14 4.15
CA GLU A 40 9.28 -8.05 4.39
C GLU A 40 8.76 -7.09 5.46
N LYS A 41 9.68 -6.67 6.36
CA LYS A 41 9.42 -5.64 7.36
C LYS A 41 10.40 -4.50 7.13
N GLN A 42 9.89 -3.28 7.13
CA GLN A 42 10.71 -2.09 6.90
C GLN A 42 10.26 -0.96 7.83
N PRO A 43 11.21 -0.14 8.35
CA PRO A 43 10.86 0.97 9.23
C PRO A 43 10.57 2.25 8.49
N GLY A 44 9.58 2.99 8.99
CA GLY A 44 9.43 4.41 8.80
C GLY A 44 9.01 4.92 7.44
N LYS A 45 9.20 6.23 7.32
CA LYS A 45 8.79 7.00 6.14
C LYS A 45 9.50 6.57 4.86
N GLU A 46 10.76 6.17 4.96
CA GLU A 46 11.55 5.78 3.80
C GLU A 46 11.01 4.48 3.20
N ALA A 47 10.56 3.55 4.04
CA ALA A 47 9.91 2.32 3.57
C ALA A 47 8.63 2.64 2.79
N TYR A 48 7.81 3.54 3.32
CA TYR A 48 6.60 4.00 2.65
C TYR A 48 6.91 4.62 1.29
N LYS A 49 7.88 5.51 1.24
CA LYS A 49 8.26 6.18 -0.02
C LYS A 49 8.84 5.18 -1.03
N ALA A 50 9.66 4.24 -0.57
CA ALA A 50 10.23 3.21 -1.43
C ALA A 50 9.14 2.33 -2.05
N ASP A 51 8.16 1.92 -1.25
CA ASP A 51 7.00 1.15 -1.74
C ASP A 51 6.19 1.94 -2.75
N TYR A 52 5.92 3.21 -2.46
CA TYR A 52 5.20 4.08 -3.38
C TYR A 52 5.91 4.17 -4.74
N HIS A 53 7.22 4.44 -4.74
CA HIS A 53 7.97 4.60 -5.98
C HIS A 53 8.06 3.29 -6.76
N ARG A 54 8.22 2.17 -6.07
CA ARG A 54 8.26 0.85 -6.70
C ARG A 54 6.95 0.53 -7.41
N TRP A 55 5.82 0.84 -6.75
CA TRP A 55 4.50 0.61 -7.34
C TRP A 55 4.24 1.53 -8.52
N ARG A 56 4.60 2.82 -8.41
CA ARG A 56 4.45 3.79 -9.49
C ARG A 56 5.34 3.47 -10.68
N GLU A 57 6.52 2.93 -10.47
CA GLU A 57 7.37 2.48 -11.56
C GLU A 57 6.71 1.36 -12.36
N ALA A 58 6.18 0.36 -11.68
CA ALA A 58 5.54 -0.79 -12.31
C ALA A 58 4.19 -0.45 -12.94
N PHE A 59 3.42 0.45 -12.30
CA PHE A 59 2.07 0.83 -12.70
C PHE A 59 1.93 2.36 -12.72
N PRO A 60 2.46 3.05 -13.76
CA PRO A 60 2.42 4.51 -13.80
C PRO A 60 1.02 5.12 -13.77
N ASP A 61 0.01 4.39 -14.30
CA ASP A 61 -1.39 4.78 -14.31
C ASP A 61 -2.18 4.27 -13.10
N GLY A 62 -1.48 3.75 -12.09
CA GLY A 62 -2.10 3.07 -10.96
C GLY A 62 -3.08 3.94 -10.18
N ILE A 63 -4.16 3.31 -9.75
CA ILE A 63 -5.23 3.91 -8.94
C ILE A 63 -5.37 3.11 -7.65
N CYS A 64 -5.46 3.83 -6.51
CA CYS A 64 -5.73 3.24 -5.21
C CYS A 64 -7.08 3.75 -4.71
N LYS A 65 -8.06 2.86 -4.60
CA LYS A 65 -9.41 3.21 -4.13
C LYS A 65 -9.71 2.54 -2.81
N VAL A 66 -9.94 3.35 -1.77
CA VAL A 66 -10.42 2.87 -0.48
C VAL A 66 -11.87 2.44 -0.63
N GLU A 67 -12.17 1.19 -0.25
CA GLU A 67 -13.51 0.62 -0.33
C GLU A 67 -14.21 0.63 1.02
N ASN A 68 -13.47 0.39 2.10
CA ASN A 68 -14.06 0.30 3.44
C ASN A 68 -13.02 0.61 4.51
N VAL A 69 -13.44 1.30 5.57
CA VAL A 69 -12.61 1.57 6.74
C VAL A 69 -13.37 1.16 7.98
N ILE A 70 -12.75 0.32 8.80
CA ILE A 70 -13.29 -0.13 10.08
C ILE A 70 -12.34 0.32 11.18
N VAL A 71 -12.84 1.11 12.12
CA VAL A 71 -12.05 1.59 13.26
C VAL A 71 -12.39 0.75 14.48
N SER A 72 -11.36 0.34 15.24
CA SER A 72 -11.54 -0.44 16.46
C SER A 72 -12.27 0.37 17.53
N GLN A 73 -12.86 -0.34 18.51
CA GLN A 73 -13.60 0.30 19.60
C GLN A 73 -12.72 1.28 20.38
N CYS A 74 -11.43 0.95 20.61
CA CYS A 74 -10.52 1.85 21.32
C CYS A 74 -10.04 3.03 20.44
N GLY A 75 -10.30 2.99 19.13
CA GLY A 75 -9.92 4.06 18.20
C GLY A 75 -8.46 4.06 17.76
N GLU A 76 -7.62 3.15 18.24
CA GLU A 76 -6.20 3.10 17.88
C GLU A 76 -5.93 2.32 16.60
N TRP A 77 -6.79 1.37 16.24
CA TRP A 77 -6.58 0.50 15.10
C TRP A 77 -7.62 0.76 14.02
N ALA A 78 -7.21 0.61 12.78
CA ALA A 78 -8.13 0.62 11.64
C ALA A 78 -7.77 -0.50 10.67
N MET A 79 -8.80 -1.08 10.08
CA MET A 79 -8.68 -1.98 8.94
C MET A 79 -9.17 -1.22 7.72
N VAL A 80 -8.37 -1.23 6.67
CA VAL A 80 -8.69 -0.52 5.43
C VAL A 80 -8.69 -1.51 4.28
N GLU A 81 -9.86 -1.70 3.67
CA GLU A 81 -9.96 -2.47 2.46
C GLU A 81 -9.86 -1.52 1.28
N PHE A 82 -8.94 -1.79 0.37
CA PHE A 82 -8.73 -0.94 -0.80
C PHE A 82 -8.37 -1.78 -2.01
N ARG A 83 -8.54 -1.18 -3.18
CA ARG A 83 -8.29 -1.83 -4.46
C ARG A 83 -7.28 -1.02 -5.25
N ASN A 84 -6.23 -1.69 -5.71
CA ASN A 84 -5.25 -1.10 -6.60
C ASN A 84 -5.47 -1.65 -8.01
N THR A 85 -5.49 -0.76 -8.99
CA THR A 85 -5.57 -1.14 -10.41
C THR A 85 -4.49 -0.39 -11.17
N GLY A 86 -3.98 -1.01 -12.23
CA GLY A 86 -3.00 -0.35 -13.07
C GLY A 86 -2.56 -1.22 -14.22
N THR A 87 -1.89 -0.60 -15.18
CA THR A 87 -1.30 -1.28 -16.34
C THR A 87 0.20 -1.37 -16.14
N ASN A 88 0.75 -2.59 -16.27
CA ASN A 88 2.17 -2.85 -16.02
C ASN A 88 3.01 -2.43 -17.22
N THR A 89 3.27 -1.13 -17.33
CA THR A 89 4.11 -0.56 -18.39
C THR A 89 5.52 -0.22 -17.93
N GLY A 90 5.84 -0.45 -16.65
CA GLY A 90 7.18 -0.26 -16.10
C GLY A 90 7.72 -1.54 -15.48
N VAL A 91 8.98 -1.50 -15.04
CA VAL A 91 9.64 -2.66 -14.44
C VAL A 91 8.99 -3.00 -13.10
N LEU A 92 8.67 -4.26 -12.91
CA LEU A 92 8.18 -4.79 -11.62
C LEU A 92 9.36 -5.34 -10.83
N ARG A 93 9.75 -4.63 -9.78
CA ARG A 93 10.85 -5.04 -8.91
C ARG A 93 10.31 -5.86 -7.75
N SER A 94 10.90 -7.03 -7.53
CA SER A 94 10.46 -7.93 -6.47
C SER A 94 11.65 -8.61 -5.80
N SER A 95 11.39 -9.29 -4.68
CA SER A 95 12.40 -10.09 -3.98
C SER A 95 12.88 -11.28 -4.82
N LEU A 96 12.12 -11.70 -5.82
CA LEU A 96 12.47 -12.80 -6.73
C LEU A 96 13.21 -12.30 -7.97
N GLY A 97 13.47 -11.01 -8.09
CA GLY A 97 14.12 -10.39 -9.24
C GLY A 97 13.23 -9.37 -9.91
N ASP A 98 13.78 -8.73 -10.94
CA ASP A 98 13.07 -7.70 -11.71
C ASP A 98 12.40 -8.34 -12.92
N PHE A 99 11.14 -8.00 -13.14
CA PHE A 99 10.37 -8.47 -14.30
C PHE A 99 10.16 -7.31 -15.27
N PRO A 100 10.41 -7.54 -16.57
CA PRO A 100 10.17 -6.49 -17.58
C PRO A 100 8.67 -6.18 -17.70
N PRO A 101 8.31 -5.01 -18.25
CA PRO A 101 6.91 -4.64 -18.42
C PRO A 101 6.14 -5.67 -19.25
N THR A 102 4.94 -6.03 -18.78
CA THR A 102 4.08 -7.01 -19.49
C THR A 102 3.02 -6.33 -20.36
N GLY A 103 2.74 -5.05 -20.11
CA GLY A 103 1.64 -4.32 -20.75
C GLY A 103 0.25 -4.77 -20.31
N LYS A 104 0.17 -5.67 -19.34
CA LYS A 104 -1.10 -6.23 -18.85
C LYS A 104 -1.64 -5.45 -17.66
N LYS A 105 -2.96 -5.51 -17.48
CA LYS A 105 -3.65 -4.84 -16.40
C LYS A 105 -3.74 -5.76 -15.18
N ALA A 106 -3.52 -5.17 -14.01
CA ALA A 106 -3.73 -5.84 -12.72
C ALA A 106 -4.80 -5.12 -11.91
N GLU A 107 -5.58 -5.89 -11.17
CA GLU A 107 -6.58 -5.38 -10.22
C GLU A 107 -6.53 -6.27 -9.00
N VAL A 108 -6.15 -5.71 -7.85
CA VAL A 108 -5.91 -6.48 -6.63
C VAL A 108 -6.57 -5.81 -5.43
N ARG A 109 -7.23 -6.61 -4.61
CA ARG A 109 -7.79 -6.14 -3.33
C ARG A 109 -6.77 -6.36 -2.23
N TYR A 110 -6.66 -5.35 -1.37
CA TYR A 110 -5.77 -5.34 -0.21
C TYR A 110 -6.57 -5.12 1.06
N CYS A 111 -6.03 -5.57 2.16
CA CYS A 111 -6.45 -5.16 3.49
C CYS A 111 -5.23 -4.71 4.27
N SER A 112 -5.23 -3.46 4.74
CA SER A 112 -4.22 -2.94 5.65
C SER A 112 -4.76 -2.96 7.07
N VAL A 113 -3.91 -3.36 8.02
CA VAL A 113 -4.18 -3.20 9.45
C VAL A 113 -3.21 -2.16 9.98
N MET A 114 -3.74 -1.04 10.47
CA MET A 114 -2.93 0.12 10.83
C MET A 114 -3.21 0.56 12.26
N ARG A 115 -2.14 0.92 12.98
CA ARG A 115 -2.25 1.49 14.32
C ARG A 115 -1.91 2.96 14.26
N VAL A 116 -2.76 3.78 14.89
CA VAL A 116 -2.61 5.24 14.91
C VAL A 116 -2.51 5.71 16.36
N LYS A 117 -1.47 6.48 16.67
CA LYS A 117 -1.27 7.11 17.98
C LYS A 117 -0.85 8.55 17.78
N ASN A 118 -1.46 9.46 18.54
CA ASN A 118 -1.13 10.90 18.50
C ASN A 118 -1.20 11.47 17.08
N GLY A 119 -2.21 11.03 16.31
CA GLY A 119 -2.40 11.49 14.95
C GLY A 119 -1.41 10.97 13.92
N MET A 120 -0.62 9.95 14.28
CA MET A 120 0.41 9.39 13.41
C MET A 120 0.24 7.88 13.27
N VAL A 121 0.55 7.36 12.08
CA VAL A 121 0.63 5.91 11.85
C VAL A 121 1.91 5.39 12.47
N VAL A 122 1.79 4.47 13.41
CA VAL A 122 2.95 3.89 14.13
C VAL A 122 3.23 2.44 13.72
N GLU A 123 2.28 1.78 13.07
CA GLU A 123 2.40 0.39 12.64
C GLU A 123 1.43 0.15 11.49
N GLY A 124 1.85 -0.64 10.51
CA GLY A 124 0.99 -1.01 9.39
C GLY A 124 1.38 -2.34 8.79
N ARG A 125 0.38 -3.14 8.40
CA ARG A 125 0.57 -4.41 7.71
C ARG A 125 -0.37 -4.49 6.54
N ASP A 126 0.16 -4.93 5.39
CA ASP A 126 -0.64 -5.16 4.19
C ASP A 126 -0.80 -6.65 3.93
N TYR A 127 -2.03 -7.06 3.71
CA TYR A 127 -2.41 -8.43 3.35
C TYR A 127 -3.02 -8.40 1.95
N TYR A 128 -2.49 -9.22 1.07
CA TYR A 128 -3.01 -9.35 -0.30
C TYR A 128 -2.51 -10.65 -0.92
N ASP A 129 -3.11 -11.04 -2.03
CA ASP A 129 -2.71 -12.24 -2.75
C ASP A 129 -1.76 -11.89 -3.89
N SER A 130 -0.46 -12.06 -3.65
CA SER A 130 0.58 -11.78 -4.67
C SER A 130 0.48 -12.72 -5.87
N ALA A 131 -0.04 -13.93 -5.69
CA ALA A 131 -0.26 -14.86 -6.80
C ALA A 131 -1.31 -14.34 -7.79
N THR A 132 -2.32 -13.62 -7.30
CA THR A 132 -3.31 -12.97 -8.17
C THR A 132 -2.64 -11.97 -9.11
N ILE A 133 -1.74 -11.13 -8.58
CA ILE A 133 -0.98 -10.18 -9.40
C ILE A 133 -0.17 -10.92 -10.47
N ALA A 134 0.59 -11.92 -10.04
CA ALA A 134 1.45 -12.69 -10.95
C ALA A 134 0.65 -13.36 -12.08
N ARG A 135 -0.50 -13.95 -11.75
CA ARG A 135 -1.39 -14.56 -12.76
C ARG A 135 -1.94 -13.54 -13.75
N GLN A 136 -2.41 -12.39 -13.25
CA GLN A 136 -2.96 -11.34 -14.10
C GLN A 136 -1.92 -10.75 -15.05
N LEU A 137 -0.67 -10.68 -14.61
CA LEU A 137 0.43 -10.20 -15.43
C LEU A 137 1.04 -11.28 -16.33
N GLY A 138 0.57 -12.53 -16.21
CA GLY A 138 1.06 -13.64 -17.03
C GLY A 138 2.45 -14.14 -16.61
N LEU A 139 2.89 -13.84 -15.38
CA LEU A 139 4.18 -14.26 -14.87
C LEU A 139 4.16 -15.72 -14.35
N VAL A 140 2.97 -16.23 -14.03
CA VAL A 140 2.74 -17.63 -13.64
C VAL A 140 1.45 -18.10 -14.29
N SER A 141 1.31 -19.42 -14.42
CA SER A 141 0.12 -20.05 -15.04
C SER A 141 -1.03 -20.28 -14.04
#